data_f1c9394ae2f9bc214af0f96452c416ba
#
_entry.id   f1c9394ae2f9bc214af0f96452c416ba
#
_cell.length_a   1.000
_cell.length_b   1.000
_cell.length_c   1.000
_cell.angle_alpha   90.00
_cell.angle_beta   90.00
_cell.angle_gamma   90.00
#
_symmetry.space_group_name_H-M   'P 1'
#
loop_
_entity.id
_entity.type
_entity.pdbx_description
1 polymer ?
#
loop_
_entity_poly.entity_id
_entity_poly.type
_entity_poly.pdbx_seq_one_letter_code
_entity_poly.pdbx_strand_id
1 'polypeptide(L)' 'MIGDFICSSANDGTHYFRPVSARAEVFWKENNFTQKYVIDNTEDYYIVKSVNSEVICNAIREADMDFTS' A
#
# COMPACT_ATOMS: atom_id res chain seq x y z
N MET A 1 -6.48 -16.81 5.53
CA MET A 1 -5.30 -16.21 6.16
C MET A 1 -5.30 -14.69 5.91
N ILE A 2 -5.05 -13.91 6.94
CA ILE A 2 -5.00 -12.46 6.80
C ILE A 2 -3.63 -12.07 6.25
N GLY A 3 -3.60 -11.35 5.14
CA GLY A 3 -2.37 -10.84 4.57
C GLY A 3 -1.88 -9.59 5.31
N ASP A 4 -0.82 -8.99 4.81
CA ASP A 4 -0.22 -7.81 5.42
C ASP A 4 -0.84 -6.51 4.90
N PHE A 5 -1.27 -6.51 3.64
CA PHE A 5 -1.84 -5.32 2.99
C PHE A 5 -3.12 -5.65 2.25
N ILE A 6 -4.04 -4.70 2.26
CA ILE A 6 -5.19 -4.71 1.35
C ILE A 6 -4.84 -3.73 0.23
N CYS A 7 -5.05 -4.17 -1.01
CA CYS A 7 -4.85 -3.33 -2.18
C CYS A 7 -6.08 -3.41 -3.06
N SER A 8 -6.57 -2.26 -3.50
CA SER A 8 -7.63 -2.23 -4.49
C SER A 8 -7.38 -1.10 -5.47
N SER A 9 -7.97 -1.22 -6.66
CA SER A 9 -7.82 -0.22 -7.69
C SER A 9 -9.14 0.52 -7.90
N ALA A 10 -9.03 1.81 -8.20
CA ALA A 10 -10.17 2.63 -8.55
C ALA A 10 -10.14 2.92 -10.05
N ASN A 11 -11.29 3.32 -10.59
CA ASN A 11 -11.42 3.55 -12.04
C ASN A 11 -10.82 4.88 -12.50
N ASP A 12 -10.32 5.69 -11.58
CA ASP A 12 -9.79 7.02 -11.86
C ASP A 12 -8.26 7.06 -11.98
N GLY A 13 -7.62 5.90 -12.12
CA GLY A 13 -6.16 5.83 -12.22
C GLY A 13 -5.44 5.85 -10.90
N THR A 14 -6.13 5.53 -9.80
CA THR A 14 -5.52 5.44 -8.48
C THR A 14 -5.62 4.03 -7.92
N HIS A 15 -4.79 3.75 -6.91
CA HIS A 15 -4.82 2.52 -6.14
C HIS A 15 -4.89 2.85 -4.67
N TYR A 16 -5.52 1.98 -3.90
CA TYR A 16 -5.70 2.14 -2.46
C TYR A 16 -4.92 1.06 -1.75
N PHE A 17 -4.16 1.46 -0.73
CA PHE A 17 -3.39 0.54 0.10
C PHE A 17 -3.76 0.72 1.56
N ARG A 18 -3.88 -0.40 2.26
CA ARG A 18 -4.10 -0.39 3.71
C ARG A 18 -3.20 -1.43 4.36
N PRO A 19 -2.24 -1.02 5.21
CA PRO A 19 -1.50 -1.98 6.00
C PRO A 19 -2.40 -2.54 7.10
N VAL A 20 -2.48 -3.86 7.23
CA VAL A 20 -3.36 -4.50 8.21
C VAL A 20 -2.61 -5.24 9.30
N SER A 21 -1.35 -5.59 9.10
CA SER A 21 -0.51 -6.19 10.13
C SER A 21 0.41 -5.16 10.76
N ALA A 22 0.90 -5.44 11.97
CA ALA A 22 1.84 -4.55 12.64
C ALA A 22 3.11 -4.36 11.83
N ARG A 23 3.65 -5.44 11.25
CA ARG A 23 4.86 -5.34 10.42
C ARG A 23 4.62 -4.56 9.14
N ALA A 24 3.42 -4.63 8.59
CA ALA A 24 3.07 -3.86 7.41
C ALA A 24 3.05 -2.36 7.69
N GLU A 25 2.52 -1.96 8.84
CA GLU A 25 2.52 -0.55 9.24
C GLU A 25 3.93 -0.02 9.44
N VAL A 26 4.80 -0.79 10.06
CA VAL A 26 6.20 -0.43 10.24
C VAL A 26 6.90 -0.30 8.89
N PHE A 27 6.70 -1.28 8.02
CA PHE A 27 7.27 -1.28 6.68
C PHE A 27 6.86 -0.04 5.88
N TRP A 28 5.59 0.32 5.93
CA TRP A 28 5.07 1.50 5.25
C TRP A 28 5.76 2.78 5.72
N LYS A 29 5.90 2.93 7.03
CA LYS A 29 6.54 4.10 7.63
C LYS A 29 8.04 4.16 7.35
N GLU A 30 8.73 3.03 7.43
CA GLU A 30 10.17 2.99 7.20
C GLU A 30 10.55 3.35 5.77
N ASN A 31 9.69 3.04 4.81
CA ASN A 31 9.92 3.38 3.41
C ASN A 31 9.43 4.77 3.04
N ASN A 32 8.82 5.49 3.96
CA ASN A 32 8.29 6.84 3.73
C ASN A 32 7.32 6.91 2.54
N PHE A 33 6.54 5.87 2.32
CA PHE A 33 5.61 5.81 1.19
C PHE A 33 4.58 6.92 1.22
N THR A 34 4.12 7.32 2.42
CA THR A 34 3.17 8.41 2.56
C THR A 34 3.73 9.70 1.99
N GLN A 35 4.98 10.04 2.30
CA GLN A 35 5.60 11.27 1.81
C GLN A 35 5.97 11.19 0.34
N LYS A 36 6.34 10.00 -0.15
CA LYS A 36 6.81 9.84 -1.52
C LYS A 36 5.69 9.69 -2.53
N TYR A 37 4.62 8.97 -2.19
CA TYR A 37 3.66 8.52 -3.18
C TYR A 37 2.20 8.80 -2.86
N VAL A 38 1.84 8.95 -1.59
CA VAL A 38 0.44 9.13 -1.22
C VAL A 38 -0.04 10.52 -1.63
N ILE A 39 -1.08 10.56 -2.45
CA ILE A 39 -1.67 11.82 -2.92
C ILE A 39 -2.86 12.25 -2.08
N ASP A 40 -3.48 11.31 -1.39
CA ASP A 40 -4.59 11.57 -0.50
C ASP A 40 -4.75 10.36 0.42
N ASN A 41 -5.50 10.50 1.50
CA ASN A 41 -5.78 9.38 2.37
C ASN A 41 -7.18 9.48 2.95
N THR A 42 -7.79 8.31 3.15
CA THR A 42 -9.02 8.19 3.92
C THR A 42 -8.68 7.62 5.29
N GLU A 43 -9.68 7.43 6.14
CA GLU A 43 -9.47 6.81 7.45
C GLU A 43 -8.85 5.42 7.35
N ASP A 44 -9.15 4.71 6.26
CA ASP A 44 -8.77 3.31 6.11
C ASP A 44 -7.68 3.07 5.08
N TYR A 45 -7.50 3.97 4.11
CA TYR A 45 -6.65 3.71 2.96
C TYR A 45 -5.74 4.88 2.62
N TYR A 46 -4.54 4.53 2.12
CA TYR A 46 -3.65 5.47 1.46
C TYR A 46 -3.92 5.40 -0.04
N ILE A 47 -4.06 6.55 -0.68
CA ILE A 47 -4.38 6.64 -2.10
C ILE A 47 -3.13 7.07 -2.86
N VAL A 48 -2.74 6.28 -3.85
CA VAL A 48 -1.56 6.56 -4.69
C VAL A 48 -1.96 6.49 -6.16
N LYS A 49 -1.17 7.13 -7.02
CA LYS A 49 -1.36 6.99 -8.47
C LYS A 49 -1.00 5.58 -8.91
N SER A 50 -1.70 5.07 -9.92
CA SER A 50 -1.47 3.72 -10.46
C SER A 50 -0.02 3.48 -10.86
N VAL A 51 0.64 4.48 -11.43
CA VAL A 51 2.04 4.37 -11.83
C VAL A 51 2.96 4.11 -10.64
N ASN A 52 2.63 4.65 -9.48
CA ASN A 52 3.41 4.46 -8.26
C ASN A 52 3.02 3.19 -7.50
N SER A 53 1.81 2.68 -7.74
CA SER A 53 1.35 1.46 -7.07
C SER A 53 2.22 0.26 -7.42
N GLU A 54 2.73 0.19 -8.64
CA GLU A 54 3.61 -0.89 -9.06
C GLU A 54 4.90 -0.91 -8.25
N VAL A 55 5.49 0.26 -8.01
CA VAL A 55 6.70 0.38 -7.19
C VAL A 55 6.44 -0.13 -5.77
N ILE A 56 5.31 0.27 -5.19
CA ILE A 56 4.93 -0.13 -3.84
C ILE A 56 4.67 -1.65 -3.79
N CYS A 57 3.93 -2.19 -4.75
CA CYS A 57 3.66 -3.63 -4.80
C CYS A 57 4.93 -4.45 -4.90
N ASN A 58 5.89 -4.03 -5.72
CA ASN A 58 7.15 -4.72 -5.85
C ASN A 58 7.95 -4.70 -4.54
N ALA A 59 7.97 -3.55 -3.85
CA ALA A 59 8.64 -3.43 -2.56
C ALA A 59 8.02 -4.36 -1.51
N ILE A 60 6.69 -4.45 -1.50
CA ILE A 60 5.99 -5.33 -0.57
C ILE A 60 6.33 -6.80 -0.84
N ARG A 61 6.37 -7.20 -2.10
CA ARG A 61 6.73 -8.57 -2.47
C ARG A 61 8.17 -8.90 -2.11
N GLU A 62 9.09 -7.98 -2.33
CA GLU A 62 10.49 -8.15 -1.97
C GLU A 62 10.70 -8.30 -0.47
N ALA A 63 9.80 -7.74 0.33
CA ALA A 63 9.84 -7.87 1.79
C ALA A 63 9.12 -9.13 2.30
N ASP A 64 8.71 -10.02 1.41
CA ASP A 64 7.99 -11.25 1.74
C ASP A 64 6.67 -10.99 2.48
N MET A 65 6.01 -9.91 2.12
CA MET A 65 4.69 -9.59 2.66
C MET A 65 3.62 -9.91 1.64
N ASP A 66 2.43 -10.24 2.13
CA ASP A 66 1.32 -10.70 1.29
C ASP A 66 0.20 -9.68 1.22
N PHE A 67 -0.55 -9.75 0.12
CA PHE A 67 -1.78 -9.00 -0.02
C PHE A 67 -2.96 -9.86 0.41
N THR A 68 -3.90 -9.24 1.11
CA THR A 68 -5.18 -9.87 1.42
C THR A 68 -6.07 -9.79 0.18
N SER A 69 -6.63 -10.89 -0.19
CA SER A 69 -7.57 -10.95 -1.32
C SER A 69 -9.00 -10.93 -0.85
#